data_036e23de8a2d349f98dca4b2e331f17a
#
_entry.id   036e23de8a2d349f98dca4b2e331f17a
#
_cell.length_a   1.000
_cell.length_b   1.000
_cell.length_c   1.000
_cell.angle_alpha   90.00
_cell.angle_beta   90.00
_cell.angle_gamma   90.00
#
_symmetry.space_group_name_H-M   'P 1'
#
loop_
_entity.id
_entity.type
_entity.pdbx_description
1 polymer ?
#
loop_
_entity_poly.entity_id
_entity_poly.type
_entity_poly.pdbx_seq_one_letter_code
_entity_poly.pdbx_strand_id
1 'polypeptide(L)' 'MDASKIGNLIYELRVARNMTQKQLAERLFISDKTVSKWERGGGFPDLALLPDIAQVLDVRLEDLLR' A
#
# COMPACT_ATOMS: atom_id res chain seq x y z
N MET A 1 8.40 -12.84 -4.02
CA MET A 1 7.82 -11.56 -3.56
C MET A 1 7.98 -11.45 -2.05
N ASP A 2 8.35 -10.30 -1.55
CA ASP A 2 8.77 -10.06 -0.18
C ASP A 2 7.86 -9.00 0.44
N ALA A 3 7.34 -9.27 1.64
CA ALA A 3 6.45 -8.33 2.33
C ALA A 3 7.13 -6.99 2.61
N SER A 4 8.41 -7.00 2.96
CA SER A 4 9.15 -5.77 3.19
C SER A 4 9.28 -4.94 1.91
N LYS A 5 9.46 -5.60 0.80
CA LYS A 5 9.63 -4.93 -0.49
C LYS A 5 8.35 -4.22 -0.92
N ILE A 6 7.22 -4.90 -0.84
CA ILE A 6 5.94 -4.27 -1.19
C ILE A 6 5.56 -3.19 -0.19
N GLY A 7 5.86 -3.40 1.09
CA GLY A 7 5.60 -2.40 2.11
C GLY A 7 6.39 -1.12 1.90
N ASN A 8 7.67 -1.26 1.57
CA ASN A 8 8.51 -0.10 1.25
C ASN A 8 7.99 0.65 0.03
N LEU A 9 7.57 -0.08 -0.99
CA LEU A 9 7.03 0.53 -2.20
C LEU A 9 5.74 1.31 -1.91
N ILE A 10 4.84 0.73 -1.12
CA ILE A 10 3.61 1.41 -0.72
C ILE A 10 3.95 2.70 0.03
N TYR A 11 4.90 2.64 0.96
CA TYR A 11 5.35 3.80 1.69
C TYR A 11 5.85 4.90 0.75
N GLU A 12 6.77 4.55 -0.16
CA GLU A 12 7.36 5.53 -1.08
C GLU A 12 6.31 6.18 -1.97
N LEU A 13 5.39 5.38 -2.52
CA LEU A 13 4.35 5.89 -3.40
C LEU A 13 3.36 6.76 -2.65
N ARG A 14 3.02 6.37 -1.42
CA ARG A 14 2.12 7.14 -0.58
C ARG A 14 2.71 8.51 -0.24
N VAL A 15 3.96 8.53 0.21
CA VAL A 15 4.65 9.78 0.57
C VAL A 15 4.80 10.69 -0.65
N ALA A 16 5.12 10.11 -1.80
CA ALA A 16 5.25 10.88 -3.04
C ALA A 16 3.96 11.58 -3.43
N ARG A 17 2.81 11.06 -2.97
CA ARG A 17 1.50 11.67 -3.23
C ARG A 17 1.00 12.52 -2.08
N ASN A 18 1.86 12.80 -1.11
CA ASN A 18 1.52 13.61 0.06
C ASN A 18 0.33 13.05 0.83
N MET A 19 0.20 11.73 0.88
CA MET A 19 -0.83 11.05 1.64
C MET A 19 -0.30 10.57 2.98
N THR A 20 -1.12 10.71 4.03
CA THR A 20 -0.85 10.05 5.30
C THR A 20 -1.30 8.58 5.23
N GLN A 21 -0.84 7.77 6.19
CA GLN A 21 -1.33 6.40 6.32
C GLN A 21 -2.84 6.37 6.49
N LYS A 22 -3.37 7.30 7.28
CA LYS A 22 -4.80 7.41 7.52
C LYS A 22 -5.57 7.72 6.23
N GLN A 23 -5.06 8.64 5.42
CA GLN A 23 -5.70 9.00 4.16
C GLN A 23 -5.73 7.82 3.19
N LEU A 24 -4.62 7.09 3.08
CA LEU A 24 -4.60 5.91 2.24
C LEU A 24 -5.60 4.86 2.76
N ALA A 25 -5.60 4.63 4.06
CA ALA A 25 -6.51 3.68 4.68
C ALA A 25 -7.98 4.04 4.41
N GLU A 26 -8.33 5.33 4.51
CA GLU A 26 -9.68 5.79 4.23
C GLU A 26 -10.08 5.50 2.78
N ARG A 27 -9.16 5.70 1.85
CA ARG A 27 -9.40 5.44 0.43
C ARG A 27 -9.61 3.96 0.15
N LEU A 28 -9.04 3.09 0.97
CA LEU A 28 -9.13 1.64 0.83
C LEU A 28 -10.19 1.02 1.74
N PHE A 29 -10.86 1.82 2.57
CA PHE A 29 -11.87 1.35 3.53
C PHE A 29 -11.30 0.35 4.53
N ILE A 30 -10.08 0.61 5.02
CA ILE A 30 -9.40 -0.23 5.99
C ILE A 30 -8.85 0.65 7.12
N SER A 31 -8.27 0.01 8.13
CA SER A 31 -7.66 0.69 9.26
C SER A 31 -6.27 1.22 8.89
N ASP A 32 -5.91 2.39 9.43
CA ASP A 32 -4.56 2.93 9.26
C ASP A 32 -3.49 2.02 9.89
N LYS A 33 -3.87 1.24 10.89
CA LYS A 33 -2.97 0.25 11.49
C LYS A 33 -2.60 -0.84 10.49
N THR A 34 -3.52 -1.18 9.59
CA THR A 34 -3.27 -2.15 8.53
C THR A 34 -2.22 -1.60 7.55
N VAL A 35 -2.36 -0.34 7.14
CA VAL A 35 -1.38 0.31 6.27
C VAL A 35 -0.02 0.35 6.96
N SER A 36 0.01 0.74 8.23
CA SER A 36 1.24 0.77 9.01
C SER A 36 1.92 -0.59 9.07
N LYS A 37 1.14 -1.66 9.24
CA LYS A 37 1.67 -3.02 9.26
C LYS A 37 2.35 -3.38 7.94
N TRP A 38 1.69 -3.06 6.81
CA TRP A 38 2.29 -3.30 5.50
C TRP A 38 3.62 -2.58 5.36
N GLU A 39 3.65 -1.31 5.72
CA GLU A 39 4.84 -0.47 5.54
C GLU A 39 6.00 -0.89 6.43
N ARG A 40 5.72 -1.60 7.53
CA ARG A 40 6.77 -2.17 8.39
C ARG A 40 7.20 -3.56 7.95
N GLY A 41 6.63 -4.08 6.86
CA GLY A 41 6.94 -5.42 6.38
C GLY A 41 6.28 -6.52 7.20
N GLY A 42 5.22 -6.19 7.94
CA GLY A 42 4.54 -7.11 8.83
C GLY A 42 3.56 -8.07 8.15
N GLY A 43 3.38 -7.96 6.84
CA GLY A 43 2.51 -8.85 6.09
C GLY A 43 2.17 -8.25 4.74
N PHE A 44 1.69 -9.09 3.83
CA PHE A 44 1.22 -8.66 2.52
C PHE A 44 -0.18 -8.08 2.61
N PRO A 45 -0.51 -7.11 1.75
CA PRO A 45 -1.91 -6.76 1.53
C PRO A 45 -2.69 -7.97 1.01
N ASP A 46 -3.98 -8.01 1.34
CA ASP A 46 -4.87 -8.99 0.75
C ASP A 46 -4.84 -8.83 -0.78
N LEU A 47 -4.76 -9.95 -1.50
CA LEU A 47 -4.72 -9.92 -2.96
C LEU A 47 -5.89 -9.14 -3.56
N ALA A 48 -7.07 -9.23 -2.93
CA ALA A 48 -8.25 -8.51 -3.40
C ALA A 48 -8.08 -6.99 -3.34
N LEU A 49 -7.18 -6.49 -2.47
CA LEU A 49 -6.94 -5.05 -2.33
C LEU A 49 -5.88 -4.52 -3.29
N LEU A 50 -5.08 -5.38 -3.89
CA LEU A 50 -3.96 -4.92 -4.72
C LEU A 50 -4.40 -4.02 -5.88
N PRO A 51 -5.47 -4.33 -6.62
CA PRO A 51 -5.93 -3.43 -7.68
C PRO A 51 -6.35 -2.07 -7.14
N ASP A 52 -7.00 -2.03 -5.97
CA ASP A 52 -7.42 -0.77 -5.37
C ASP A 52 -6.23 0.04 -4.90
N ILE A 53 -5.22 -0.61 -4.31
CA ILE A 53 -4.00 0.07 -3.89
C ILE A 53 -3.31 0.70 -5.11
N ALA A 54 -3.19 -0.05 -6.19
CA ALA A 54 -2.58 0.44 -7.42
C ALA A 54 -3.33 1.65 -7.96
N GLN A 55 -4.66 1.60 -7.94
CA GLN A 55 -5.49 2.71 -8.42
C GLN A 55 -5.30 3.96 -7.55
N VAL A 56 -5.34 3.82 -6.24
CA VAL A 56 -5.19 4.95 -5.31
C VAL A 56 -3.81 5.58 -5.45
N LEU A 57 -2.78 4.75 -5.60
CA LEU A 57 -1.40 5.22 -5.73
C LEU A 57 -1.03 5.60 -7.17
N ASP A 58 -1.96 5.42 -8.11
CA ASP A 58 -1.80 5.79 -9.52
C ASP A 58 -0.61 5.08 -10.17
N VAL A 59 -0.50 3.80 -9.92
CA VAL A 59 0.48 2.93 -10.57
C VAL A 59 -0.24 1.71 -11.12
N ARG A 60 0.45 0.96 -11.98
CA ARG A 60 -0.11 -0.26 -12.51
C ARG A 60 0.05 -1.38 -11.48
N LEU A 61 -0.85 -2.36 -11.54
CA LEU A 61 -0.80 -3.49 -10.62
C LEU A 61 0.55 -4.19 -10.69
N GLU A 62 1.08 -4.40 -11.90
CA GLU A 62 2.37 -5.05 -12.08
C GLU A 62 3.52 -4.29 -11.43
N ASP A 63 3.39 -2.97 -11.26
CA ASP A 63 4.41 -2.19 -10.57
C ASP A 63 4.48 -2.53 -9.08
N LEU A 64 3.35 -2.94 -8.49
CA LEU A 64 3.32 -3.37 -7.09
C LEU A 64 3.90 -4.77 -6.91
N LEU A 65 3.88 -5.57 -7.96
CA LEU A 65 4.22 -6.99 -7.90
C LEU A 65 5.66 -7.29 -8.31
N ARG A 66 6.45 -6.30 -8.54
CA ARG A 66 7.85 -6.49 -8.93
C ARG A 66 8.68 -7.13 -7.86
#